data_947ffcd845bc97896ba6420211a80f5a
#
_entry.id   947ffcd845bc97896ba6420211a80f5a
#
_cell.length_a   1.000
_cell.length_b   1.000
_cell.length_c   1.000
_cell.angle_alpha   90.00
_cell.angle_beta   90.00
_cell.angle_gamma   90.00
#
_symmetry.space_group_name_H-M   'P 1'
#
loop_
_entity.id
_entity.type
_entity.pdbx_description
1 polymer ?
#
loop_
_entity_poly.entity_id
_entity_poly.type
_entity_poly.pdbx_seq_one_letter_code
_entity_poly.pdbx_strand_id
1 'polypeptide(L)'
;MTFWLEAAPPEEIDAGPVRLRRWRVEDAGLVARLVTANLDHLRPWMPWAQQAPDEAEERDFLERMEAAWERRSDFGFAVELPDVGPAGGMGLHTRQGPGTLEIGYWIAAASAGRGYATAGARALTDAAFALAGVDRVEIRCDEANVASAAVPRRLGYRLLEVYGRAASAPAETGRGMIWAVERAEWLARR
;
A
#
# COMPACT_ATOMS: atom_id res chain seq x y z
N MET A 1 -20.29 -9.17 4.07
CA MET A 1 -19.66 -10.38 4.66
C MET A 1 -18.17 -10.09 4.67
N THR A 2 -17.54 -9.99 5.83
CA THR A 2 -16.11 -9.67 5.93
C THR A 2 -15.31 -10.90 5.50
N PHE A 3 -14.45 -10.76 4.51
CA PHE A 3 -13.56 -11.80 4.06
C PHE A 3 -12.32 -11.84 4.98
N TRP A 4 -12.02 -13.02 5.50
CA TRP A 4 -10.85 -13.27 6.33
C TRP A 4 -9.95 -14.27 5.63
N LEU A 5 -8.66 -13.95 5.58
CA LEU A 5 -7.66 -14.88 5.06
C LEU A 5 -7.38 -15.99 6.09
N GLU A 6 -7.00 -17.16 5.62
CA GLU A 6 -6.61 -18.28 6.49
C GLU A 6 -5.25 -18.06 7.15
N ALA A 7 -4.37 -17.28 6.49
CA ALA A 7 -3.04 -16.94 6.98
C ALA A 7 -2.72 -15.47 6.75
N ALA A 8 -1.80 -14.92 7.53
CA ALA A 8 -1.19 -13.61 7.28
C ALA A 8 0.01 -13.75 6.34
N PRO A 9 0.39 -12.70 5.60
CA PRO A 9 1.67 -12.65 4.90
C PRO A 9 2.83 -12.64 5.90
N PRO A 10 4.08 -12.91 5.46
CA PRO A 10 5.26 -12.75 6.31
C PRO A 10 5.36 -11.31 6.87
N GLU A 11 5.80 -11.18 8.12
CA GLU A 11 5.98 -9.87 8.75
C GLU A 11 7.16 -9.07 8.17
N GLU A 12 8.10 -9.76 7.52
CA GLU A 12 9.21 -9.17 6.78
C GLU A 12 9.29 -9.78 5.39
N ILE A 13 9.46 -8.92 4.37
CA ILE A 13 9.53 -9.32 2.97
C ILE A 13 10.72 -8.58 2.35
N ASP A 14 11.67 -9.32 1.81
CA ASP A 14 12.73 -8.76 0.98
C ASP A 14 12.16 -8.39 -0.40
N ALA A 15 12.29 -7.13 -0.77
CA ALA A 15 11.87 -6.58 -2.06
C ALA A 15 13.07 -6.06 -2.88
N GLY A 16 14.27 -6.54 -2.60
CA GLY A 16 15.52 -6.16 -3.26
C GLY A 16 16.03 -4.82 -2.75
N PRO A 17 15.73 -3.68 -3.40
CA PRO A 17 16.23 -2.38 -2.96
C PRO A 17 15.57 -1.86 -1.68
N VAL A 18 14.51 -2.50 -1.22
CA VAL A 18 13.80 -2.17 0.02
C VAL A 18 13.43 -3.44 0.77
N ARG A 19 13.25 -3.32 2.07
CA ARG A 19 12.61 -4.33 2.92
C ARG A 19 11.23 -3.83 3.33
N LEU A 20 10.23 -4.69 3.29
CA LEU A 20 8.92 -4.43 3.87
C LEU A 20 8.89 -5.08 5.25
N ARG A 21 8.66 -4.29 6.29
CA ARG A 21 8.57 -4.77 7.68
C ARG A 21 7.20 -4.39 8.25
N ARG A 22 6.53 -5.33 8.90
CA ARG A 22 5.28 -5.04 9.63
C ARG A 22 5.47 -3.81 10.53
N TRP A 23 4.57 -2.84 10.42
CA TRP A 23 4.52 -1.72 11.37
C TRP A 23 4.21 -2.22 12.78
N ARG A 24 4.82 -1.58 13.78
CA ARG A 24 4.62 -1.84 15.19
C ARG A 24 4.12 -0.58 15.90
N VAL A 25 3.44 -0.77 17.03
CA VAL A 25 2.94 0.36 17.85
C VAL A 25 4.07 1.29 18.29
N GLU A 26 5.26 0.73 18.54
CA GLU A 26 6.47 1.48 18.92
C GLU A 26 6.97 2.43 17.82
N ASP A 27 6.55 2.22 16.58
CA ASP A 27 6.92 3.08 15.46
C ASP A 27 6.12 4.43 15.45
N ALA A 28 5.14 4.64 16.33
CA ALA A 28 4.21 5.75 16.28
C ALA A 28 4.90 7.13 16.15
N GLY A 29 5.88 7.41 17.01
CA GLY A 29 6.62 8.66 16.93
C GLY A 29 7.47 8.79 15.66
N LEU A 30 7.94 7.67 15.09
CA LEU A 30 8.66 7.66 13.82
C LEU A 30 7.70 7.96 12.66
N VAL A 31 6.53 7.32 12.62
CA VAL A 31 5.50 7.54 11.58
C VAL A 31 5.01 8.97 11.61
N ALA A 32 4.71 9.52 12.80
CA ALA A 32 4.27 10.92 12.96
C ALA A 32 5.29 11.90 12.35
N ARG A 33 6.58 11.73 12.67
CA ARG A 33 7.64 12.55 12.09
C ARG A 33 7.78 12.37 10.58
N LEU A 34 7.72 11.13 10.10
CA LEU A 34 7.85 10.82 8.68
C LEU A 34 6.69 11.40 7.86
N VAL A 35 5.45 11.26 8.33
CA VAL A 35 4.26 11.84 7.69
C VAL A 35 4.35 13.37 7.71
N THR A 36 4.65 13.97 8.88
CA THR A 36 4.79 15.43 9.02
C THR A 36 5.81 16.01 8.06
N ALA A 37 6.98 15.38 7.93
CA ALA A 37 8.03 15.81 7.00
C ALA A 37 7.65 15.69 5.51
N ASN A 38 6.58 14.95 5.21
CA ASN A 38 6.13 14.68 3.85
C ASN A 38 4.72 15.18 3.53
N LEU A 39 4.12 16.01 4.38
CA LEU A 39 2.73 16.45 4.23
C LEU A 39 2.44 17.09 2.88
N ASP A 40 3.28 18.01 2.41
CA ASP A 40 3.08 18.69 1.13
C ASP A 40 3.12 17.73 -0.06
N HIS A 41 3.89 16.65 0.07
CA HIS A 41 3.95 15.58 -0.94
C HIS A 41 2.77 14.61 -0.86
N LEU A 42 2.26 14.32 0.34
CA LEU A 42 1.18 13.35 0.57
C LEU A 42 -0.21 13.96 0.43
N ARG A 43 -0.41 15.17 0.95
CA ARG A 43 -1.70 15.89 0.98
C ARG A 43 -2.45 15.91 -0.35
N PRO A 44 -1.81 16.12 -1.51
CA PRO A 44 -2.49 16.13 -2.79
C PRO A 44 -3.25 14.83 -3.10
N TRP A 45 -2.78 13.69 -2.58
CA TRP A 45 -3.26 12.35 -2.96
C TRP A 45 -3.80 11.51 -1.82
N MET A 46 -3.48 11.87 -0.57
CA MET A 46 -3.82 11.08 0.62
C MET A 46 -4.85 11.81 1.47
N PRO A 47 -6.11 11.32 1.50
CA PRO A 47 -7.18 11.94 2.30
C PRO A 47 -6.85 12.05 3.79
N TRP A 48 -6.08 11.10 4.31
CA TRP A 48 -5.67 11.03 5.71
C TRP A 48 -4.50 11.98 6.05
N ALA A 49 -3.73 12.47 5.07
CA ALA A 49 -2.56 13.34 5.27
C ALA A 49 -2.90 14.84 5.14
N GLN A 50 -4.04 15.29 5.66
CA GLN A 50 -4.45 16.68 5.54
C GLN A 50 -3.80 17.56 6.61
N GLN A 51 -3.44 16.99 7.76
CA GLN A 51 -2.78 17.67 8.88
C GLN A 51 -1.61 16.80 9.37
N ALA A 52 -0.68 17.43 10.08
CA ALA A 52 0.41 16.72 10.74
C ALA A 52 -0.17 15.88 11.88
N PRO A 53 -0.02 14.57 11.87
CA PRO A 53 -0.46 13.74 12.98
C PRO A 53 0.48 13.92 14.17
N ASP A 54 -0.06 13.80 15.37
CA ASP A 54 0.76 13.62 16.56
C ASP A 54 1.07 12.15 16.83
N GLU A 55 1.96 11.88 17.81
CA GLU A 55 2.36 10.52 18.14
C GLU A 55 1.19 9.70 18.72
N ALA A 56 0.24 10.33 19.42
CA ALA A 56 -0.90 9.63 20.01
C ALA A 56 -1.87 9.16 18.90
N GLU A 57 -2.14 10.00 17.91
CA GLU A 57 -2.97 9.67 16.76
C GLU A 57 -2.35 8.50 15.94
N GLU A 58 -1.03 8.52 15.73
CA GLU A 58 -0.35 7.43 15.04
C GLU A 58 -0.28 6.16 15.88
N ARG A 59 -0.17 6.25 17.19
CA ARG A 59 -0.26 5.10 18.10
C ARG A 59 -1.62 4.41 17.98
N ASP A 60 -2.70 5.18 18.06
CA ASP A 60 -4.07 4.67 17.89
C ASP A 60 -4.26 4.03 16.52
N PHE A 61 -3.67 4.63 15.47
CA PHE A 61 -3.70 4.05 14.12
C PHE A 61 -2.95 2.72 14.06
N LEU A 62 -1.75 2.64 14.61
CA LEU A 62 -0.93 1.43 14.60
C LEU A 62 -1.54 0.32 15.47
N GLU A 63 -2.18 0.63 16.59
CA GLU A 63 -2.94 -0.34 17.39
C GLU A 63 -4.10 -0.95 16.60
N ARG A 64 -4.84 -0.10 15.83
CA ARG A 64 -5.88 -0.61 14.91
C ARG A 64 -5.30 -1.48 13.81
N MET A 65 -4.15 -1.11 13.24
CA MET A 65 -3.45 -1.90 12.22
C MET A 65 -2.96 -3.24 12.78
N GLU A 66 -2.42 -3.25 13.99
CA GLU A 66 -2.00 -4.48 14.66
C GLU A 66 -3.18 -5.42 14.91
N ALA A 67 -4.28 -4.88 15.45
CA ALA A 67 -5.52 -5.64 15.62
C ALA A 67 -6.10 -6.14 14.27
N ALA A 68 -5.97 -5.37 13.18
CA ALA A 68 -6.40 -5.78 11.85
C ALA A 68 -5.50 -6.89 11.29
N TRP A 69 -4.19 -6.84 11.57
CA TRP A 69 -3.25 -7.90 11.23
C TRP A 69 -3.63 -9.23 11.89
N GLU A 70 -3.90 -9.20 13.20
CA GLU A 70 -4.32 -10.40 13.96
C GLU A 70 -5.66 -10.95 13.45
N ARG A 71 -6.57 -10.08 13.02
CA ARG A 71 -7.83 -10.50 12.37
C ARG A 71 -7.65 -10.90 10.90
N ARG A 72 -6.44 -10.75 10.32
CA ARG A 72 -6.13 -11.06 8.92
C ARG A 72 -6.98 -10.28 7.91
N SER A 73 -7.24 -9.02 8.21
CA SER A 73 -8.06 -8.13 7.38
C SER A 73 -7.25 -7.03 6.68
N ASP A 74 -6.18 -6.56 7.33
CA ASP A 74 -5.29 -5.52 6.80
C ASP A 74 -3.86 -5.76 7.28
N PHE A 75 -2.90 -5.57 6.39
CA PHE A 75 -1.49 -5.84 6.66
C PHE A 75 -0.66 -4.62 6.26
N GLY A 76 -0.21 -3.86 7.25
CA GLY A 76 0.57 -2.64 7.05
C GLY A 76 2.07 -2.88 7.21
N PHE A 77 2.84 -2.33 6.27
CA PHE A 77 4.30 -2.46 6.23
C PHE A 77 4.98 -1.09 6.14
N ALA A 78 6.07 -0.93 6.88
CA ALA A 78 7.09 0.07 6.59
C ALA A 78 7.83 -0.30 5.32
N VAL A 79 8.11 0.67 4.46
CA VAL A 79 9.08 0.53 3.37
C VAL A 79 10.42 1.01 3.92
N GLU A 80 11.31 0.09 4.23
CA GLU A 80 12.63 0.40 4.79
C GLU A 80 13.71 0.38 3.72
N LEU A 81 14.52 1.43 3.72
CA LEU A 81 15.73 1.52 2.91
C LEU A 81 16.94 1.12 3.75
N PRO A 82 17.90 0.37 3.18
CA PRO A 82 19.18 0.16 3.83
C PRO A 82 19.81 1.49 4.24
N ASP A 83 20.40 1.56 5.43
CA ASP A 83 21.13 2.72 5.96
C ASP A 83 20.32 4.02 6.19
N VAL A 84 19.04 4.06 5.79
CA VAL A 84 18.15 5.23 5.91
C VAL A 84 17.01 4.98 6.89
N GLY A 85 16.49 3.76 6.93
CA GLY A 85 15.31 3.39 7.69
C GLY A 85 13.99 3.60 6.90
N PRO A 86 12.85 3.74 7.58
CA PRO A 86 11.56 3.87 6.94
C PRO A 86 11.46 5.10 6.03
N ALA A 87 11.02 4.87 4.79
CA ALA A 87 10.88 5.86 3.73
C ALA A 87 9.48 5.84 3.09
N GLY A 88 8.52 5.21 3.73
CA GLY A 88 7.14 5.13 3.27
C GLY A 88 6.37 4.00 3.93
N GLY A 89 5.16 3.77 3.47
CA GLY A 89 4.30 2.68 3.92
C GLY A 89 3.61 1.98 2.76
N MET A 90 3.35 0.69 2.95
CA MET A 90 2.58 -0.14 2.02
C MET A 90 1.60 -1.01 2.79
N GLY A 91 0.57 -1.50 2.13
CA GLY A 91 -0.37 -2.41 2.75
C GLY A 91 -1.04 -3.36 1.77
N LEU A 92 -1.50 -4.50 2.32
CA LEU A 92 -2.44 -5.41 1.69
C LEU A 92 -3.77 -5.31 2.42
N HIS A 93 -4.86 -5.09 1.69
CA HIS A 93 -6.19 -4.82 2.23
C HIS A 93 -7.22 -5.79 1.65
N THR A 94 -8.09 -6.37 2.50
CA THR A 94 -9.14 -7.33 2.09
C THR A 94 -10.44 -6.64 1.65
N ARG A 95 -10.49 -5.33 1.61
CA ARG A 95 -11.70 -4.50 1.41
C ARG A 95 -12.41 -4.65 0.06
N GLN A 96 -11.79 -5.33 -0.91
CA GLN A 96 -12.38 -5.53 -2.24
C GLN A 96 -13.20 -6.83 -2.37
N GLY A 97 -13.40 -7.54 -1.27
CA GLY A 97 -14.19 -8.77 -1.21
C GLY A 97 -13.38 -10.05 -1.36
N PRO A 98 -14.05 -11.20 -1.36
CA PRO A 98 -13.40 -12.50 -1.40
C PRO A 98 -12.48 -12.68 -2.62
N GLY A 99 -11.32 -13.27 -2.40
CA GLY A 99 -10.36 -13.58 -3.44
C GLY A 99 -9.54 -12.40 -3.94
N THR A 100 -9.81 -11.17 -3.50
CA THR A 100 -9.13 -9.96 -3.96
C THR A 100 -8.42 -9.23 -2.83
N LEU A 101 -7.13 -8.93 -3.03
CA LEU A 101 -6.38 -8.03 -2.16
C LEU A 101 -6.04 -6.74 -2.89
N GLU A 102 -6.13 -5.62 -2.20
CA GLU A 102 -5.70 -4.32 -2.71
C GLU A 102 -4.35 -3.94 -2.12
N ILE A 103 -3.43 -3.48 -2.96
CA ILE A 103 -2.17 -2.88 -2.52
C ILE A 103 -2.34 -1.36 -2.48
N GLY A 104 -2.10 -0.78 -1.29
CA GLY A 104 -1.92 0.65 -1.09
C GLY A 104 -0.46 0.99 -0.78
N TYR A 105 0.00 2.20 -1.15
CA TYR A 105 1.37 2.65 -0.84
C TYR A 105 1.51 4.16 -0.86
N TRP A 106 2.52 4.62 -0.14
CA TRP A 106 3.10 5.94 -0.25
C TRP A 106 4.60 5.88 0.01
N ILE A 107 5.36 6.77 -0.61
CA ILE A 107 6.82 6.86 -0.48
C ILE A 107 7.16 8.30 -0.15
N ALA A 108 8.08 8.52 0.77
CA ALA A 108 8.59 9.85 1.14
C ALA A 108 9.17 10.57 -0.09
N ALA A 109 8.98 11.88 -0.17
CA ALA A 109 9.38 12.71 -1.31
C ALA A 109 10.86 12.51 -1.70
N ALA A 110 11.77 12.49 -0.72
CA ALA A 110 13.20 12.28 -0.93
C ALA A 110 13.55 10.91 -1.56
N SER A 111 12.64 9.93 -1.44
CA SER A 111 12.81 8.55 -1.94
C SER A 111 11.92 8.24 -3.14
N ALA A 112 11.06 9.17 -3.55
CA ALA A 112 10.17 9.00 -4.68
C ALA A 112 10.94 8.90 -6.02
N GLY A 113 10.31 8.25 -7.02
CA GLY A 113 10.88 8.13 -8.38
C GLY A 113 12.03 7.12 -8.52
N ARG A 114 12.45 6.44 -7.45
CA ARG A 114 13.56 5.48 -7.45
C ARG A 114 13.17 4.02 -7.64
N GLY A 115 11.90 3.76 -7.94
CA GLY A 115 11.39 2.40 -8.17
C GLY A 115 10.99 1.62 -6.91
N TYR A 116 11.12 2.19 -5.72
CA TYR A 116 10.85 1.51 -4.45
C TYR A 116 9.39 1.06 -4.31
N ALA A 117 8.43 1.90 -4.71
CA ALA A 117 7.03 1.50 -4.74
C ALA A 117 6.78 0.32 -5.68
N THR A 118 7.46 0.28 -6.84
CA THR A 118 7.35 -0.84 -7.79
C THR A 118 7.96 -2.13 -7.23
N ALA A 119 9.11 -2.03 -6.58
CA ALA A 119 9.76 -3.18 -5.93
C ALA A 119 8.89 -3.75 -4.80
N GLY A 120 8.41 -2.89 -3.90
CA GLY A 120 7.53 -3.29 -2.80
C GLY A 120 6.20 -3.87 -3.30
N ALA A 121 5.56 -3.24 -4.29
CA ALA A 121 4.30 -3.73 -4.86
C ALA A 121 4.47 -5.10 -5.54
N ARG A 122 5.62 -5.34 -6.21
CA ARG A 122 5.97 -6.68 -6.74
C ARG A 122 6.02 -7.71 -5.62
N ALA A 123 6.78 -7.42 -4.57
CA ALA A 123 6.96 -8.33 -3.44
C ALA A 123 5.64 -8.59 -2.69
N LEU A 124 4.80 -7.58 -2.51
CA LEU A 124 3.45 -7.75 -1.94
C LEU A 124 2.53 -8.55 -2.85
N THR A 125 2.64 -8.43 -4.17
CA THR A 125 1.88 -9.26 -5.11
C THR A 125 2.29 -10.73 -5.00
N ASP A 126 3.59 -10.98 -4.87
CA ASP A 126 4.11 -12.34 -4.64
C ASP A 126 3.61 -12.92 -3.32
N ALA A 127 3.67 -12.13 -2.24
CA ALA A 127 3.18 -12.53 -0.93
C ALA A 127 1.65 -12.76 -0.93
N ALA A 128 0.89 -11.91 -1.60
CA ALA A 128 -0.56 -12.04 -1.74
C ALA A 128 -0.93 -13.35 -2.45
N PHE A 129 -0.28 -13.67 -3.56
CA PHE A 129 -0.53 -14.90 -4.29
C PHE A 129 0.04 -16.17 -3.61
N ALA A 130 0.87 -16.05 -2.61
CA ALA A 130 1.24 -17.17 -1.75
C ALA A 130 0.13 -17.54 -0.75
N LEU A 131 -0.82 -16.63 -0.47
CA LEU A 131 -1.95 -16.88 0.42
C LEU A 131 -3.04 -17.69 -0.29
N ALA A 132 -3.62 -18.65 0.42
CA ALA A 132 -4.74 -19.43 -0.08
C ALA A 132 -5.98 -18.53 -0.29
N GLY A 133 -6.73 -18.78 -1.36
CA GLY A 133 -7.97 -18.06 -1.63
C GLY A 133 -7.79 -16.65 -2.19
N VAL A 134 -6.57 -16.20 -2.50
CA VAL A 134 -6.32 -14.94 -3.20
C VAL A 134 -6.11 -15.21 -4.68
N ASP A 135 -7.00 -14.74 -5.52
CA ASP A 135 -6.99 -14.96 -6.97
C ASP A 135 -6.63 -13.70 -7.75
N ARG A 136 -6.84 -12.52 -7.14
CA ARG A 136 -6.62 -11.21 -7.74
C ARG A 136 -5.90 -10.26 -6.80
N VAL A 137 -5.02 -9.44 -7.36
CA VAL A 137 -4.44 -8.28 -6.68
C VAL A 137 -4.76 -7.02 -7.45
N GLU A 138 -5.22 -5.99 -6.73
CA GLU A 138 -5.58 -4.69 -7.30
C GLU A 138 -4.69 -3.57 -6.76
N ILE A 139 -4.50 -2.54 -7.59
CA ILE A 139 -3.96 -1.23 -7.22
C ILE A 139 -4.95 -0.19 -7.72
N ARG A 140 -5.36 0.72 -6.84
CA ARG A 140 -6.34 1.76 -7.17
C ARG A 140 -5.73 3.15 -6.97
N CYS A 141 -5.95 4.05 -7.93
CA CYS A 141 -5.51 5.44 -7.83
C CYS A 141 -6.42 6.34 -8.68
N ASP A 142 -6.32 7.65 -8.47
CA ASP A 142 -6.95 8.62 -9.38
C ASP A 142 -6.15 8.72 -10.68
N GLU A 143 -6.81 8.98 -11.82
CA GLU A 143 -6.14 9.04 -13.12
C GLU A 143 -5.12 10.18 -13.20
N ALA A 144 -5.29 11.25 -12.43
CA ALA A 144 -4.34 12.34 -12.35
C ALA A 144 -3.06 11.95 -11.58
N ASN A 145 -3.08 10.90 -10.76
CA ASN A 145 -1.89 10.41 -10.06
C ASN A 145 -1.05 9.50 -10.98
N VAL A 146 -0.41 10.13 -11.96
CA VAL A 146 0.41 9.45 -12.98
C VAL A 146 1.56 8.64 -12.35
N ALA A 147 2.12 9.13 -11.25
CA ALA A 147 3.20 8.44 -10.52
C ALA A 147 2.69 7.12 -9.92
N SER A 148 1.52 7.14 -9.29
CA SER A 148 0.89 5.92 -8.75
C SER A 148 0.49 4.96 -9.88
N ALA A 149 -0.15 5.44 -10.94
CA ALA A 149 -0.53 4.62 -12.09
C ALA A 149 0.65 3.97 -12.83
N ALA A 150 1.85 4.54 -12.74
CA ALA A 150 3.05 3.98 -13.35
C ALA A 150 3.51 2.67 -12.67
N VAL A 151 3.18 2.46 -11.40
CA VAL A 151 3.57 1.25 -10.65
C VAL A 151 2.89 0.00 -11.20
N PRO A 152 1.54 -0.10 -11.21
CA PRO A 152 0.87 -1.28 -11.75
C PRO A 152 1.17 -1.49 -13.23
N ARG A 153 1.31 -0.41 -14.03
CA ARG A 153 1.67 -0.51 -15.44
C ARG A 153 3.02 -1.20 -15.64
N ARG A 154 4.06 -0.82 -14.86
CA ARG A 154 5.40 -1.46 -14.92
C ARG A 154 5.37 -2.91 -14.47
N LEU A 155 4.48 -3.27 -13.57
CA LEU A 155 4.29 -4.64 -13.10
C LEU A 155 3.43 -5.50 -14.06
N GLY A 156 2.89 -4.88 -15.13
CA GLY A 156 2.06 -5.57 -16.10
C GLY A 156 0.64 -5.86 -15.61
N TYR A 157 0.16 -5.10 -14.64
CA TYR A 157 -1.27 -5.11 -14.31
C TYR A 157 -2.08 -4.57 -15.49
N ARG A 158 -3.31 -5.04 -15.66
CA ARG A 158 -4.23 -4.52 -16.65
C ARG A 158 -5.10 -3.43 -16.03
N LEU A 159 -5.32 -2.34 -16.74
CA LEU A 159 -6.33 -1.36 -16.38
C LEU A 159 -7.70 -1.99 -16.69
N LEU A 160 -8.47 -2.30 -15.65
CA LEU A 160 -9.80 -2.90 -15.79
C LEU A 160 -10.87 -1.85 -16.01
N GLU A 161 -10.77 -0.74 -15.27
CA GLU A 161 -11.84 0.27 -15.27
C GLU A 161 -11.29 1.66 -14.95
N VAL A 162 -11.92 2.66 -15.56
CA VAL A 162 -11.86 4.06 -15.12
C VAL A 162 -13.28 4.48 -14.77
N TYR A 163 -13.53 4.84 -13.52
CA TYR A 163 -14.89 5.11 -13.01
C TYR A 163 -14.98 6.46 -12.30
N GLY A 164 -16.18 7.04 -12.34
CA GLY A 164 -16.47 8.27 -11.60
C GLY A 164 -16.65 8.02 -10.11
N ARG A 165 -16.01 8.85 -9.27
CA ARG A 165 -16.17 8.86 -7.81
C ARG A 165 -16.04 10.27 -7.26
N ALA A 166 -16.43 10.51 -6.02
CA ALA A 166 -16.10 11.75 -5.36
C ALA A 166 -14.58 11.86 -5.19
N ALA A 167 -13.99 13.01 -5.47
CA ALA A 167 -12.61 13.31 -5.13
C ALA A 167 -12.47 13.33 -3.59
N SER A 168 -11.49 12.61 -3.06
CA SER A 168 -11.23 12.49 -1.63
C SER A 168 -9.97 13.25 -1.18
N ALA A 169 -9.14 13.66 -2.15
CA ALA A 169 -7.93 14.44 -1.91
C ALA A 169 -7.82 15.60 -2.92
N PRO A 170 -7.10 16.69 -2.59
CA PRO A 170 -7.12 17.93 -3.35
C PRO A 170 -6.72 17.83 -4.82
N ALA A 171 -5.81 16.93 -5.19
CA ALA A 171 -5.36 16.79 -6.58
C ALA A 171 -6.10 15.72 -7.39
N GLU A 172 -7.07 15.05 -6.78
CA GLU A 172 -7.89 14.06 -7.48
C GLU A 172 -8.89 14.71 -8.41
N THR A 173 -9.11 14.10 -9.56
CA THR A 173 -10.12 14.51 -10.57
C THR A 173 -11.48 13.89 -10.32
N GLY A 174 -11.57 12.91 -9.41
CA GLY A 174 -12.77 12.11 -9.23
C GLY A 174 -12.90 10.99 -10.27
N ARG A 175 -11.84 10.69 -11.00
CA ARG A 175 -11.77 9.57 -11.95
C ARG A 175 -10.82 8.51 -11.41
N GLY A 176 -11.39 7.51 -10.74
CA GLY A 176 -10.65 6.39 -10.19
C GLY A 176 -10.26 5.37 -11.25
N MET A 177 -9.06 4.81 -11.13
CA MET A 177 -8.60 3.67 -11.94
C MET A 177 -8.50 2.41 -11.09
N ILE A 178 -8.92 1.28 -11.64
CA ILE A 178 -8.70 -0.05 -11.08
C ILE A 178 -7.71 -0.79 -11.98
N TRP A 179 -6.53 -1.05 -11.44
CA TRP A 179 -5.52 -1.90 -12.06
C TRP A 179 -5.53 -3.24 -11.37
N ALA A 180 -5.49 -4.34 -12.13
CA ALA A 180 -5.50 -5.67 -11.55
C ALA A 180 -4.60 -6.66 -12.29
N VAL A 181 -4.18 -7.70 -11.57
CA VAL A 181 -3.53 -8.88 -12.11
C VAL A 181 -4.13 -10.13 -11.47
N GLU A 182 -4.38 -11.14 -12.29
CA GLU A 182 -4.87 -12.43 -11.83
C GLU A 182 -3.69 -13.34 -11.45
N ARG A 183 -3.89 -14.23 -10.46
CA ARG A 183 -2.90 -15.21 -10.02
C ARG A 183 -2.25 -15.96 -11.19
N ALA A 184 -3.05 -16.52 -12.08
CA ALA A 184 -2.55 -17.30 -13.20
C ALA A 184 -1.66 -16.48 -14.15
N GLU A 185 -2.06 -15.23 -14.43
CA GLU A 185 -1.27 -14.31 -15.27
C GLU A 185 0.06 -13.93 -14.61
N TRP A 186 0.05 -13.71 -13.29
CA TRP A 186 1.26 -13.35 -12.55
C TRP A 186 2.26 -14.50 -12.50
N LEU A 187 1.80 -15.69 -12.18
CA LEU A 187 2.66 -16.88 -12.08
C LEU A 187 3.23 -17.32 -13.44
N ALA A 188 2.50 -17.11 -14.53
CA ALA A 188 2.98 -17.45 -15.89
C ALA A 188 4.12 -16.55 -16.39
N ARG A 189 4.44 -15.44 -15.70
CA ARG A 189 5.50 -14.50 -16.08
C ARG A 189 6.83 -14.75 -15.36
N ARG A 190 6.90 -15.80 -14.53
CA ARG A 190 8.08 -16.16 -13.72
C ARG A 190 8.99 -17.16 -14.41
#